data_8c3088ba298b7020be0b87c605004595
#
_entry.id   8c3088ba298b7020be0b87c605004595
#
_cell.length_a   1.000
_cell.length_b   1.000
_cell.length_c   1.000
_cell.angle_alpha   90.00
_cell.angle_beta   90.00
_cell.angle_gamma   90.00
#
_symmetry.space_group_name_H-M   'P 1'
#
loop_
_entity.id
_entity.type
_entity.pdbx_description
1 polymer ?
#
loop_
_entity_poly.entity_id
_entity_poly.type
_entity_poly.pdbx_seq_one_letter_code
_entity_poly.pdbx_strand_id
1 'polypeptide(L)'
;MTMNTTTTERPRGVPYARAFTNRGEPVLPADLADALTDRGFIPGFSDPDGEHAPLSEAGLGDARFTPGEAGFRIISLSSGKGRGCVVKVQAATADDLPDDYLARRAVPKPRLVYLLDAGGPGNSDRNLCENLAEALMILTNGVVEIGGLGVKGNKPVLHTTRWLGTVRG
;
A
#
# COMPACT_ATOMS: atom_id res chain seq x y z
N MET A 1 -10.13 -23.60 18.72
CA MET A 1 -10.10 -23.40 18.17
C MET A 1 -10.10 -23.24 17.34
N THR A 2 -10.04 -23.10 17.09
CA THR A 2 -10.05 -22.96 16.37
C THR A 2 -9.96 -22.72 15.42
N MET A 3 -9.86 -22.70 14.98
CA MET A 3 -9.71 -22.47 14.16
C MET A 3 -9.73 -22.34 13.17
N ASN A 4 -9.69 -22.27 12.75
CA ASN A 4 -9.62 -22.25 11.92
C ASN A 4 -9.66 -21.78 11.03
N THR A 5 -9.70 -21.50 10.64
CA THR A 5 -9.78 -21.17 10.00
C THR A 5 -9.65 -20.70 9.22
N THR A 6 -9.59 -20.26 8.85
CA THR A 6 -9.57 -19.78 8.25
C THR A 6 -8.73 -19.44 7.53
N THR A 7 -8.34 -19.82 7.06
CA THR A 7 -7.42 -19.80 6.25
C THR A 7 -7.48 -18.81 5.25
N THR A 8 -8.48 -18.44 4.78
CA THR A 8 -8.49 -17.52 3.71
C THR A 8 -8.32 -16.12 4.18
N GLU A 9 -8.40 -15.88 5.43
CA GLU A 9 -8.27 -14.54 5.90
C GLU A 9 -6.87 -14.20 6.31
N ARG A 10 -6.45 -12.98 6.07
CA ARG A 10 -5.17 -12.55 6.55
C ARG A 10 -5.18 -12.53 8.06
N PRO A 11 -4.07 -12.82 8.67
CA PRO A 11 -3.95 -12.62 10.11
C PRO A 11 -4.25 -11.19 10.46
N ARG A 12 -4.85 -10.99 11.61
CA ARG A 12 -5.18 -9.65 12.02
C ARG A 12 -3.93 -8.82 12.10
N GLY A 13 -3.96 -7.63 11.63
CA GLY A 13 -2.82 -6.73 11.67
C GLY A 13 -1.85 -6.85 10.52
N VAL A 14 -2.04 -7.81 9.65
CA VAL A 14 -1.17 -7.95 8.51
C VAL A 14 -1.75 -7.13 7.36
N PRO A 15 -1.02 -6.18 6.81
CA PRO A 15 -1.55 -5.36 5.74
C PRO A 15 -1.74 -6.16 4.46
N TYR A 16 -2.62 -5.67 3.60
CA TYR A 16 -2.89 -6.31 2.34
C TYR A 16 -1.68 -6.23 1.42
N ALA A 17 -0.96 -5.12 1.46
CA ALA A 17 0.22 -4.94 0.64
C ALA A 17 1.25 -4.11 1.39
N ARG A 18 2.51 -4.28 1.04
CA ARG A 18 3.59 -3.49 1.63
C ARG A 18 4.50 -3.01 0.50
N ALA A 19 4.91 -1.76 0.56
CA ALA A 19 5.85 -1.22 -0.41
C ALA A 19 7.09 -0.74 0.34
N PHE A 20 8.24 -1.28 -0.02
CA PHE A 20 9.50 -0.97 0.66
C PHE A 20 10.35 -0.10 -0.24
N THR A 21 11.07 0.82 0.35
CA THR A 21 11.96 1.70 -0.42
C THR A 21 13.21 2.05 0.37
N ASN A 22 14.29 2.30 -0.36
CA ASN A 22 15.53 2.78 0.25
C ASN A 22 15.44 4.29 0.53
N ARG A 23 14.42 4.96 0.05
CA ARG A 23 14.30 6.39 0.27
C ARG A 23 13.84 6.69 1.68
N GLY A 24 14.44 7.67 2.30
CA GLY A 24 14.12 8.04 3.67
C GLY A 24 13.04 9.08 3.80
N GLU A 25 12.61 9.69 2.69
CA GLU A 25 11.56 10.67 2.76
C GLU A 25 10.27 10.14 2.18
N PRO A 26 9.14 10.30 2.86
CA PRO A 26 7.87 9.82 2.34
C PRO A 26 7.46 10.53 1.06
N VAL A 27 6.69 9.85 0.23
CA VAL A 27 6.12 10.47 -0.95
C VAL A 27 5.12 11.54 -0.50
N LEU A 28 4.88 12.50 -1.35
CA LEU A 28 3.85 13.49 -1.07
C LEU A 28 2.49 12.90 -1.43
N PRO A 29 1.48 13.08 -0.59
CA PRO A 29 0.13 12.62 -0.94
C PRO A 29 -0.34 13.16 -2.28
N ALA A 30 0.01 14.41 -2.61
CA ALA A 30 -0.37 14.99 -3.89
C ALA A 30 0.24 14.23 -5.07
N ASP A 31 1.48 13.76 -4.93
CA ASP A 31 2.12 13.00 -6.00
C ASP A 31 1.46 11.63 -6.15
N LEU A 32 1.05 11.04 -5.05
CA LEU A 32 0.36 9.76 -5.10
C LEU A 32 -1.02 9.94 -5.74
N ALA A 33 -1.68 11.04 -5.45
CA ALA A 33 -2.97 11.35 -6.07
C ALA A 33 -2.81 11.49 -7.59
N ASP A 34 -1.76 12.17 -8.03
CA ASP A 34 -1.52 12.34 -9.45
C ASP A 34 -1.25 10.98 -10.12
N ALA A 35 -0.51 10.12 -9.47
CA ALA A 35 -0.23 8.80 -9.99
C ALA A 35 -1.51 7.97 -10.14
N LEU A 36 -2.43 8.10 -9.19
CA LEU A 36 -3.70 7.40 -9.30
C LEU A 36 -4.58 7.99 -10.39
N THR A 37 -4.54 9.30 -10.55
CA THR A 37 -5.30 9.95 -11.62
C THR A 37 -4.80 9.43 -12.98
N ASP A 38 -3.51 9.25 -13.12
CA ASP A 38 -2.95 8.73 -14.34
C ASP A 38 -3.39 7.28 -14.60
N ARG A 39 -3.81 6.58 -13.58
CA ARG A 39 -4.29 5.21 -13.71
C ARG A 39 -5.81 5.15 -13.86
N GLY A 40 -6.47 6.29 -13.98
CA GLY A 40 -7.91 6.33 -14.23
C GLY A 40 -8.78 6.46 -12.99
N PHE A 41 -8.20 6.72 -11.83
CA PHE A 41 -8.98 6.90 -10.63
C PHE A 41 -9.26 8.37 -10.38
N ILE A 42 -10.27 8.66 -9.58
CA ILE A 42 -10.50 9.98 -9.06
C ILE A 42 -10.31 9.86 -7.56
N PRO A 43 -9.07 10.05 -7.08
CA PRO A 43 -8.78 9.73 -5.68
C PRO A 43 -9.24 10.79 -4.71
N GLY A 44 -9.72 10.36 -3.56
CA GLY A 44 -10.01 11.24 -2.45
C GLY A 44 -9.24 10.78 -1.25
N PHE A 45 -8.57 11.70 -0.57
CA PHE A 45 -7.78 11.38 0.61
C PHE A 45 -8.50 11.92 1.85
N SER A 46 -8.62 11.11 2.87
CA SER A 46 -9.29 11.54 4.10
C SER A 46 -8.61 10.90 5.30
N ASP A 47 -9.14 11.17 6.48
CA ASP A 47 -8.63 10.56 7.68
C ASP A 47 -8.77 9.06 7.60
N PRO A 48 -7.91 8.31 8.27
CA PRO A 48 -7.94 6.84 8.18
C PRO A 48 -9.27 6.23 8.57
N ASP A 49 -10.01 6.85 9.48
CA ASP A 49 -11.28 6.31 9.91
C ASP A 49 -12.39 6.63 8.91
N GLY A 50 -12.14 7.52 7.97
CA GLY A 50 -13.12 7.84 6.95
C GLY A 50 -14.27 8.69 7.43
N GLU A 51 -14.14 9.31 8.60
CA GLU A 51 -15.23 10.10 9.14
C GLU A 51 -15.37 11.50 8.58
N HIS A 52 -14.37 12.01 7.94
CA HIS A 52 -14.41 13.34 7.39
C HIS A 52 -14.38 13.29 5.87
N ALA A 53 -14.87 14.33 5.25
CA ALA A 53 -14.87 14.42 3.80
C ALA A 53 -13.43 14.42 3.29
N PRO A 54 -13.24 14.03 2.04
CA PRO A 54 -11.91 14.07 1.45
C PRO A 54 -11.32 15.47 1.46
N LEU A 55 -10.01 15.55 1.54
CA LEU A 55 -9.32 16.81 1.55
C LEU A 55 -9.53 17.54 0.24
N SER A 56 -9.57 18.86 0.34
CA SER A 56 -9.62 19.70 -0.87
C SER A 56 -8.27 19.63 -1.57
N GLU A 57 -8.18 20.21 -2.73
CA GLU A 57 -6.94 20.23 -3.47
C GLU A 57 -5.87 20.95 -2.66
N ALA A 58 -6.21 22.06 -2.03
CA ALA A 58 -5.25 22.79 -1.20
C ALA A 58 -4.85 21.96 0.01
N GLY A 59 -5.81 21.31 0.65
CA GLY A 59 -5.51 20.46 1.80
C GLY A 59 -4.61 19.31 1.42
N LEU A 60 -4.81 18.74 0.25
CA LEU A 60 -3.98 17.66 -0.22
C LEU A 60 -2.55 18.15 -0.45
N GLY A 61 -2.41 19.35 -0.98
CA GLY A 61 -1.08 19.91 -1.20
C GLY A 61 -0.31 20.11 0.09
N ASP A 62 -1.00 20.33 1.20
CA ASP A 62 -0.35 20.52 2.48
C ASP A 62 -0.22 19.24 3.26
N ALA A 63 -0.87 18.19 2.86
CA ALA A 63 -0.84 16.93 3.60
C ALA A 63 0.51 16.24 3.46
N ARG A 64 0.89 15.52 4.49
CA ARG A 64 2.16 14.78 4.46
C ARG A 64 1.96 13.44 5.16
N PHE A 65 2.63 12.42 4.65
CA PHE A 65 2.76 11.17 5.37
C PHE A 65 3.85 11.37 6.40
N THR A 66 3.62 10.94 7.60
CA THR A 66 4.61 11.00 8.67
C THR A 66 4.83 9.59 9.20
N PRO A 67 6.07 9.10 9.19
CA PRO A 67 6.33 7.74 9.66
C PRO A 67 5.82 7.53 11.09
N GLY A 68 5.09 6.44 11.28
CA GLY A 68 4.54 6.10 12.58
C GLY A 68 3.16 6.66 12.85
N GLU A 69 2.64 7.49 11.96
CA GLU A 69 1.30 8.02 12.14
C GLU A 69 0.28 7.23 11.34
N ALA A 70 -0.99 7.51 11.57
CA ALA A 70 -2.07 6.69 11.02
C ALA A 70 -2.26 6.78 9.51
N GLY A 71 -1.73 7.78 8.89
CA GLY A 71 -1.81 7.89 7.43
C GLY A 71 -3.12 8.42 6.91
N PHE A 72 -3.52 7.95 5.75
CA PHE A 72 -4.72 8.44 5.09
C PHE A 72 -5.54 7.28 4.55
N ARG A 73 -6.85 7.48 4.50
CA ARG A 73 -7.73 6.59 3.77
C ARG A 73 -7.90 7.19 2.38
N ILE A 74 -7.64 6.39 1.36
CA ILE A 74 -7.75 6.84 -0.02
C ILE A 74 -8.90 6.09 -0.65
N ILE A 75 -9.83 6.80 -1.24
CA ILE A 75 -10.98 6.20 -1.88
C ILE A 75 -11.03 6.58 -3.34
N SER A 76 -11.76 5.79 -4.12
CA SER A 76 -11.98 6.12 -5.52
C SER A 76 -13.35 6.76 -5.60
N LEU A 77 -13.38 8.07 -5.84
CA LEU A 77 -14.63 8.78 -5.88
C LEU A 77 -15.49 8.37 -7.07
N SER A 78 -14.87 7.82 -8.11
CA SER A 78 -15.63 7.43 -9.28
C SER A 78 -16.43 6.15 -9.06
N SER A 79 -16.04 5.30 -8.14
CA SER A 79 -16.76 4.06 -7.97
C SER A 79 -17.98 4.21 -7.10
N GLY A 80 -17.96 5.17 -6.24
CA GLY A 80 -19.08 5.38 -5.33
C GLY A 80 -19.30 4.27 -4.33
N LYS A 81 -18.46 3.26 -4.28
CA LYS A 81 -18.61 2.17 -3.37
C LYS A 81 -17.30 1.78 -2.77
N GLY A 82 -17.34 1.00 -1.76
CA GLY A 82 -16.15 0.50 -1.11
C GLY A 82 -15.65 1.46 -0.05
N ARG A 83 -14.69 1.00 0.69
CA ARG A 83 -14.11 1.77 1.78
C ARG A 83 -12.71 2.23 1.48
N GLY A 84 -12.21 1.93 0.31
CA GLY A 84 -10.90 2.39 -0.13
C GLY A 84 -9.76 1.61 0.48
N CYS A 85 -8.66 2.29 0.64
CA CYS A 85 -7.43 1.69 1.12
C CYS A 85 -6.79 2.64 2.12
N VAL A 86 -6.40 2.14 3.27
CA VAL A 86 -5.70 2.96 4.25
C VAL A 86 -4.21 2.76 4.03
N VAL A 87 -3.48 3.85 3.87
CA VAL A 87 -2.05 3.81 3.62
C VAL A 87 -1.33 4.56 4.74
N LYS A 88 -0.35 3.93 5.35
CA LYS A 88 0.49 4.60 6.33
C LYS A 88 1.92 4.22 6.08
N VAL A 89 2.85 4.96 6.62
CA VAL A 89 4.26 4.71 6.41
C VAL A 89 4.97 4.54 7.75
N GLN A 90 5.96 3.69 7.78
CA GLN A 90 6.76 3.44 8.97
C GLN A 90 8.21 3.33 8.58
N ALA A 91 9.09 3.53 9.55
CA ALA A 91 10.50 3.25 9.34
C ALA A 91 10.66 1.76 9.13
N ALA A 92 11.59 1.37 8.30
CA ALA A 92 11.84 -0.05 8.00
C ALA A 92 13.31 -0.36 8.04
N THR A 93 13.61 -1.63 8.26
CA THR A 93 14.99 -2.11 8.19
C THR A 93 14.98 -3.36 7.31
N ALA A 94 16.15 -3.90 7.04
CA ALA A 94 16.26 -5.08 6.21
C ALA A 94 15.52 -6.27 6.81
N ASP A 95 15.33 -6.28 8.12
CA ASP A 95 14.63 -7.39 8.76
C ASP A 95 13.14 -7.38 8.41
N ASP A 96 12.61 -6.26 7.96
CA ASP A 96 11.21 -6.18 7.64
C ASP A 96 10.90 -6.69 6.22
N LEU A 97 11.92 -6.87 5.40
CA LEU A 97 11.70 -7.32 4.03
C LEU A 97 11.25 -8.78 4.02
N PRO A 98 10.47 -9.16 3.03
CA PRO A 98 10.11 -10.54 2.87
C PRO A 98 11.39 -11.37 2.63
N ASP A 99 11.32 -12.65 2.91
CA ASP A 99 12.46 -13.51 2.73
C ASP A 99 12.50 -13.87 1.24
N ASP A 100 12.96 -12.94 0.45
CA ASP A 100 12.98 -13.07 -0.99
C ASP A 100 14.24 -12.42 -1.53
N TYR A 101 15.01 -13.18 -2.27
CA TYR A 101 16.30 -12.71 -2.75
C TYR A 101 16.17 -11.46 -3.62
N LEU A 102 15.19 -11.44 -4.50
CA LEU A 102 15.07 -10.31 -5.41
C LEU A 102 14.68 -9.04 -4.66
N ALA A 103 13.81 -9.16 -3.67
CA ALA A 103 13.44 -8.00 -2.87
C ALA A 103 14.63 -7.46 -2.12
N ARG A 104 15.42 -8.34 -1.53
CA ARG A 104 16.58 -7.91 -0.76
C ARG A 104 17.64 -7.30 -1.66
N ARG A 105 17.70 -7.75 -2.90
CA ARG A 105 18.69 -7.19 -3.82
C ARG A 105 18.23 -5.83 -4.32
N ALA A 106 16.94 -5.67 -4.59
CA ALA A 106 16.42 -4.42 -5.12
C ALA A 106 16.37 -3.32 -4.07
N VAL A 107 16.10 -3.67 -2.82
CA VAL A 107 15.99 -2.70 -1.74
C VAL A 107 16.87 -3.17 -0.61
N PRO A 108 18.19 -3.13 -0.78
CA PRO A 108 19.12 -3.67 0.22
C PRO A 108 19.12 -2.95 1.55
N LYS A 109 18.73 -1.67 1.55
CA LYS A 109 18.71 -0.90 2.77
C LYS A 109 17.40 -0.15 2.87
N PRO A 110 16.31 -0.86 3.11
CA PRO A 110 15.01 -0.20 3.18
C PRO A 110 15.00 0.79 4.33
N ARG A 111 14.43 1.93 4.11
CA ARG A 111 14.29 2.96 5.13
C ARG A 111 12.85 3.20 5.48
N LEU A 112 11.94 3.01 4.55
CA LEU A 112 10.53 3.18 4.79
C LEU A 112 9.75 2.02 4.20
N VAL A 113 8.63 1.69 4.84
CA VAL A 113 7.68 0.74 4.30
C VAL A 113 6.31 1.38 4.38
N TYR A 114 5.57 1.29 3.28
CA TYR A 114 4.19 1.76 3.24
C TYR A 114 3.31 0.54 3.45
N LEU A 115 2.37 0.65 4.38
CA LEU A 115 1.48 -0.44 4.71
C LEU A 115 0.10 -0.09 4.17
N LEU A 116 -0.47 -0.98 3.37
CA LEU A 116 -1.72 -0.71 2.70
C LEU A 116 -2.75 -1.75 3.12
N ASP A 117 -3.88 -1.28 3.63
CA ASP A 117 -4.96 -2.15 4.02
C ASP A 117 -6.21 -1.83 3.25
N ALA A 118 -6.82 -2.85 2.66
CA ALA A 118 -8.11 -2.66 1.99
C ALA A 118 -9.15 -2.37 3.06
N GLY A 119 -9.94 -1.36 2.84
CA GLY A 119 -10.93 -0.94 3.84
C GLY A 119 -12.10 -1.88 3.94
N GLY A 120 -12.35 -2.67 2.91
CA GLY A 120 -13.42 -3.64 2.91
C GLY A 120 -13.02 -4.89 2.17
N PRO A 121 -13.86 -5.91 2.15
CA PRO A 121 -13.53 -7.18 1.54
C PRO A 121 -13.72 -7.24 0.03
N GLY A 122 -14.25 -6.22 -0.56
CA GLY A 122 -14.58 -6.26 -1.97
C GLY A 122 -13.39 -6.14 -2.89
N ASN A 123 -13.61 -6.55 -4.14
CA ASN A 123 -12.55 -6.49 -5.11
C ASN A 123 -12.15 -5.06 -5.47
N SER A 124 -13.06 -4.12 -5.39
CA SER A 124 -12.72 -2.75 -5.73
C SER A 124 -11.71 -2.16 -4.75
N ASP A 125 -11.85 -2.47 -3.46
CA ASP A 125 -10.91 -1.96 -2.48
C ASP A 125 -9.55 -2.63 -2.65
N ARG A 126 -9.54 -3.92 -2.94
CA ARG A 126 -8.27 -4.61 -3.17
C ARG A 126 -7.60 -4.11 -4.44
N ASN A 127 -8.37 -3.86 -5.47
CA ASN A 127 -7.83 -3.33 -6.72
C ASN A 127 -7.20 -1.96 -6.49
N LEU A 128 -7.85 -1.13 -5.68
CA LEU A 128 -7.30 0.18 -5.36
C LEU A 128 -6.00 0.03 -4.58
N CYS A 129 -5.95 -0.88 -3.62
CA CYS A 129 -4.74 -1.11 -2.85
C CYS A 129 -3.60 -1.58 -3.76
N GLU A 130 -3.88 -2.43 -4.72
CA GLU A 130 -2.84 -2.90 -5.62
C GLU A 130 -2.32 -1.78 -6.50
N ASN A 131 -3.22 -0.93 -6.99
CA ASN A 131 -2.80 0.21 -7.80
C ASN A 131 -2.00 1.21 -6.97
N LEU A 132 -2.39 1.41 -5.71
CA LEU A 132 -1.63 2.27 -4.83
C LEU A 132 -0.25 1.69 -4.55
N ALA A 133 -0.17 0.39 -4.32
CA ALA A 133 1.11 -0.26 -4.05
C ALA A 133 2.04 -0.11 -5.26
N GLU A 134 1.51 -0.30 -6.47
CA GLU A 134 2.31 -0.16 -7.67
C GLU A 134 2.74 1.28 -7.88
N ALA A 135 1.84 2.24 -7.60
CA ALA A 135 2.20 3.63 -7.72
C ALA A 135 3.32 4.01 -6.75
N LEU A 136 3.23 3.51 -5.52
CA LEU A 136 4.26 3.76 -4.53
C LEU A 136 5.59 3.14 -4.96
N MET A 137 5.53 1.94 -5.53
CA MET A 137 6.72 1.27 -5.98
C MET A 137 7.41 2.10 -7.05
N ILE A 138 6.68 2.64 -7.98
CA ILE A 138 7.23 3.46 -9.06
C ILE A 138 7.74 4.78 -8.52
N LEU A 139 6.96 5.46 -7.69
CA LEU A 139 7.35 6.75 -7.18
C LEU A 139 8.59 6.68 -6.29
N THR A 140 8.80 5.57 -5.63
CA THR A 140 9.92 5.43 -4.70
C THR A 140 11.03 4.53 -5.23
N ASN A 141 10.86 3.98 -6.41
CA ASN A 141 11.81 3.04 -6.98
C ASN A 141 12.02 1.87 -6.02
N GLY A 142 10.95 1.37 -5.47
CA GLY A 142 10.98 0.31 -4.46
C GLY A 142 10.44 -1.01 -4.95
N VAL A 143 10.06 -1.88 -4.03
CA VAL A 143 9.45 -3.16 -4.35
C VAL A 143 8.17 -3.31 -3.56
N VAL A 144 7.26 -4.11 -4.05
CA VAL A 144 5.99 -4.26 -3.37
C VAL A 144 5.69 -5.74 -3.14
N GLU A 145 5.08 -6.02 -2.03
CA GLU A 145 4.62 -7.35 -1.69
C GLU A 145 3.13 -7.28 -1.48
N ILE A 146 2.36 -8.12 -2.16
CA ILE A 146 0.94 -8.17 -1.95
C ILE A 146 0.66 -9.45 -1.22
N GLY A 147 0.67 -9.32 0.07
CA GLY A 147 0.62 -10.49 0.89
C GLY A 147 -0.67 -11.14 1.21
N GLY A 148 -1.71 -10.49 0.94
CA GLY A 148 -2.97 -11.06 1.32
C GLY A 148 -3.25 -12.38 0.72
N LEU A 149 -2.58 -12.67 -0.39
CA LEU A 149 -2.97 -13.79 -1.01
C LEU A 149 -2.21 -14.87 -0.67
N GLY A 150 -1.18 -14.67 -0.38
CA GLY A 150 -0.38 -15.66 -0.17
C GLY A 150 -0.67 -16.57 0.83
N VAL A 151 -1.30 -16.20 1.54
CA VAL A 151 -1.60 -16.92 2.55
C VAL A 151 -1.73 -18.22 2.25
N LYS A 152 -2.33 -18.63 1.48
CA LYS A 152 -2.57 -19.79 1.31
C LYS A 152 -1.53 -20.39 0.92
N GLY A 153 -1.08 -20.41 0.84
CA GLY A 153 -0.24 -21.06 0.33
C GLY A 153 0.95 -20.56 0.27
N ASN A 154 1.19 -19.97 0.38
CA ASN A 154 2.10 -19.60 0.38
C ASN A 154 2.84 -19.18 -0.57
N LYS A 155 3.39 -19.30 -1.13
CA LYS A 155 4.13 -18.96 -2.02
C LYS A 155 3.66 -18.05 -2.83
N PRO A 156 2.81 -18.04 -2.99
CA PRO A 156 2.14 -17.23 -3.78
C PRO A 156 2.58 -15.89 -3.73
N VAL A 157 2.83 -15.51 -2.68
CA VAL A 157 3.14 -14.24 -2.51
C VAL A 157 4.11 -13.86 -3.47
N LEU A 158 4.92 -14.69 -3.74
CA LEU A 158 5.87 -14.35 -4.56
C LEU A 158 5.48 -13.92 -5.76
N HIS A 159 4.70 -14.54 -6.31
CA HIS A 159 4.43 -14.12 -7.54
C HIS A 159 3.80 -12.91 -7.57
N THR A 160 3.21 -12.67 -6.66
CA THR A 160 2.43 -11.53 -6.82
C THR A 160 3.29 -10.43 -6.84
N THR A 161 4.33 -10.56 -6.33
CA THR A 161 4.96 -9.42 -6.25
C THR A 161 5.60 -9.13 -7.36
N ARG A 162 5.66 -9.57 -8.13
CA ARG A 162 6.15 -9.22 -9.18
C ARG A 162 7.14 -8.34 -9.08
N TRP A 163 8.07 -8.38 -8.91
CA TRP A 163 9.11 -7.55 -8.84
C TRP A 163 9.19 -6.59 -9.93
N LEU A 164 8.21 -6.42 -10.52
CA LEU A 164 8.10 -5.46 -11.51
C LEU A 164 8.64 -4.31 -11.07
N GLY A 165 8.57 -4.24 -9.93
CA GLY A 165 8.92 -3.04 -9.46
C GLY A 165 10.25 -2.68 -9.59
N THR A 166 10.91 -3.57 -9.94
CA THR A 166 12.23 -3.23 -9.92
C THR A 166 12.42 -2.65 -11.17
N VAL A 167 11.54 -2.41 -11.58
CA VAL A 167 11.60 -1.80 -12.70
C VAL A 167 12.48 -0.96 -12.84
N ARG A 168 12.89 -0.74 -12.94
CA ARG A 168 13.53 0.01 -13.17
C ARG A 168 13.58 0.62 -13.74
N GLY A 169 13.62 0.67 -13.63
CA GLY A 169 13.45 1.38 -14.09
C GLY A 169 14.07 1.67 -14.65
#